data_57fafa0d252d52ab4def2b6ae6e4d64f
#
_entry.id   57fafa0d252d52ab4def2b6ae6e4d64f
#
_cell.length_a   1.000
_cell.length_b   1.000
_cell.length_c   1.000
_cell.angle_alpha   90.00
_cell.angle_beta   90.00
_cell.angle_gamma   90.00
#
_symmetry.space_group_name_H-M   'P 1'
#
loop_
_entity.id
_entity.type
_entity.pdbx_description
1 polymer ?
#
loop_
_entity_poly.entity_id
_entity_poly.type
_entity_poly.pdbx_seq_one_letter_code
_entity_poly.pdbx_strand_id
1 'polypeptide(L)'
;SGASMNVPLGSIALPAGLLTLTATVSAPNGGTDQNGGNNAAASTLSYGTNTVTFNLSTDRYGDETTWLIRSGATTIASGGPYARQASNGAYPQAPVNVCLPDGCYELVVNDSYPDGLCCAYGNGSFALTNSQGASLASGGTFTSSSVHAFCVESGVLLNAQVFLEGPYGAGPLMSDGLRTGNWIPNTEPYTGL
;
A
#
# COMPACT_ATOMS: atom_id res chain seq x y z
N SER A 1 -38.99 10.23 -7.65
CA SER A 1 -37.96 11.24 -7.41
C SER A 1 -36.83 10.59 -6.61
N GLY A 2 -35.72 10.29 -7.24
CA GLY A 2 -34.57 9.70 -6.59
C GLY A 2 -33.88 10.73 -5.69
N ALA A 3 -34.15 10.68 -4.39
CA ALA A 3 -33.36 11.43 -3.41
C ALA A 3 -32.16 10.58 -3.03
N SER A 4 -30.96 11.14 -3.11
CA SER A 4 -29.76 10.54 -2.54
C SER A 4 -29.54 11.02 -1.12
N MET A 5 -29.09 10.16 -0.24
CA MET A 5 -28.75 10.49 1.14
C MET A 5 -27.33 10.05 1.44
N ASN A 6 -26.52 10.96 1.96
CA ASN A 6 -25.22 10.60 2.50
C ASN A 6 -25.39 9.99 3.89
N VAL A 7 -24.97 8.75 4.05
CA VAL A 7 -24.91 8.08 5.35
C VAL A 7 -23.48 8.20 5.87
N PRO A 8 -23.20 9.00 6.92
CA PRO A 8 -21.89 9.04 7.50
C PRO A 8 -21.60 7.69 8.19
N LEU A 9 -20.61 6.97 7.69
CA LEU A 9 -20.05 5.81 8.39
C LEU A 9 -19.05 6.35 9.41
N GLY A 10 -19.23 6.01 10.68
CA GLY A 10 -18.27 6.35 11.74
C GLY A 10 -16.89 5.72 11.48
N SER A 11 -15.88 6.16 12.24
CA SER A 11 -14.55 5.58 12.18
C SER A 11 -14.58 4.12 12.62
N ILE A 12 -14.11 3.21 11.79
CA ILE A 12 -13.96 1.78 12.08
C ILE A 12 -12.47 1.46 12.10
N ALA A 13 -11.98 0.89 13.20
CA ALA A 13 -10.65 0.31 13.24
C ALA A 13 -10.68 -1.00 12.43
N LEU A 14 -9.96 -1.03 11.30
CA LEU A 14 -9.89 -2.21 10.45
C LEU A 14 -8.65 -3.04 10.82
N PRO A 15 -8.78 -4.36 11.05
CA PRO A 15 -7.61 -5.23 11.17
C PRO A 15 -6.88 -5.34 9.83
N ALA A 16 -5.57 -5.51 9.86
CA ALA A 16 -4.78 -5.73 8.64
C ALA A 16 -5.21 -7.02 7.93
N GLY A 17 -5.26 -6.99 6.61
CA GLY A 17 -5.60 -8.15 5.78
C GLY A 17 -6.65 -7.87 4.71
N LEU A 18 -7.17 -8.94 4.10
CA LEU A 18 -8.28 -8.88 3.17
C LEU A 18 -9.59 -8.83 3.94
N LEU A 19 -10.32 -7.74 3.80
CA LEU A 19 -11.58 -7.50 4.46
C LEU A 19 -12.72 -7.48 3.44
N THR A 20 -13.88 -8.00 3.82
CA THR A 20 -15.10 -7.84 3.06
C THR A 20 -16.01 -6.84 3.77
N LEU A 21 -16.29 -5.73 3.10
CA LEU A 21 -17.29 -4.77 3.55
C LEU A 21 -18.62 -5.13 2.90
N THR A 22 -19.66 -5.28 3.72
CA THR A 22 -21.01 -5.54 3.25
C THR A 22 -21.91 -4.38 3.66
N ALA A 23 -22.56 -3.75 2.69
CA ALA A 23 -23.60 -2.77 2.92
C ALA A 23 -24.94 -3.43 2.68
N THR A 24 -25.88 -3.27 3.62
CA THR A 24 -27.25 -3.79 3.49
C THR A 24 -28.24 -2.65 3.70
N VAL A 25 -29.22 -2.56 2.83
CA VAL A 25 -30.33 -1.63 2.94
C VAL A 25 -31.60 -2.42 3.25
N SER A 26 -32.37 -1.99 4.21
CA SER A 26 -33.65 -2.61 4.55
C SER A 26 -34.75 -1.56 4.62
N ALA A 27 -35.95 -1.94 4.29
CA ALA A 27 -37.18 -1.12 4.36
C ALA A 27 -36.99 0.29 3.73
N PRO A 28 -36.62 0.39 2.43
CA PRO A 28 -36.44 1.67 1.76
C PRO A 28 -37.71 2.52 1.92
N ASN A 29 -37.54 3.77 2.38
CA ASN A 29 -38.64 4.72 2.66
C ASN A 29 -39.68 4.22 3.67
N GLY A 30 -39.34 3.25 4.54
CA GLY A 30 -40.27 2.71 5.54
C GLY A 30 -41.32 1.76 4.95
N GLY A 31 -41.21 1.41 3.67
CA GLY A 31 -42.12 0.51 2.97
C GLY A 31 -41.57 -0.89 2.77
N THR A 32 -42.38 -1.78 2.21
CA THR A 32 -41.93 -3.12 1.80
C THR A 32 -41.11 -2.99 0.54
N ASP A 33 -39.89 -3.52 0.58
CA ASP A 33 -39.06 -3.60 -0.60
C ASP A 33 -39.58 -4.67 -1.56
N GLN A 34 -39.79 -4.29 -2.81
CA GLN A 34 -40.31 -5.17 -3.86
C GLN A 34 -39.20 -5.90 -4.63
N ASN A 35 -37.93 -5.53 -4.42
CA ASN A 35 -36.77 -6.17 -5.04
C ASN A 35 -35.66 -6.45 -4.01
N GLY A 36 -35.85 -7.42 -3.16
CA GLY A 36 -34.87 -7.81 -2.14
C GLY A 36 -33.52 -8.27 -2.70
N GLY A 37 -33.39 -8.46 -4.01
CA GLY A 37 -32.15 -8.88 -4.66
C GLY A 37 -31.07 -7.77 -4.77
N ASN A 38 -31.44 -6.50 -4.58
CA ASN A 38 -30.54 -5.35 -4.65
C ASN A 38 -30.20 -4.76 -3.26
N ASN A 39 -30.66 -5.39 -2.20
CA ASN A 39 -30.54 -4.91 -0.82
C ASN A 39 -29.14 -5.03 -0.22
N ALA A 40 -28.26 -5.75 -0.86
CA ALA A 40 -26.91 -5.93 -0.35
C ALA A 40 -25.86 -5.73 -1.44
N ALA A 41 -24.79 -5.03 -1.09
CA ALA A 41 -23.58 -4.93 -1.89
C ALA A 41 -22.39 -5.29 -1.02
N ALA A 42 -21.45 -6.05 -1.58
CA ALA A 42 -20.21 -6.41 -0.91
C ALA A 42 -19.01 -5.96 -1.75
N SER A 43 -17.99 -5.44 -1.08
CA SER A 43 -16.70 -5.10 -1.69
C SER A 43 -15.58 -5.66 -0.85
N THR A 44 -14.52 -6.12 -1.49
CA THR A 44 -13.31 -6.56 -0.81
C THR A 44 -12.31 -5.41 -0.73
N LEU A 45 -11.71 -5.27 0.44
CA LEU A 45 -10.72 -4.26 0.76
C LEU A 45 -9.48 -4.96 1.29
N SER A 46 -8.32 -4.68 0.71
CA SER A 46 -7.03 -5.05 1.29
C SER A 46 -6.50 -3.87 2.11
N TYR A 47 -6.28 -4.08 3.39
CA TYR A 47 -5.82 -3.06 4.31
C TYR A 47 -4.58 -3.52 5.07
N GLY A 48 -3.60 -2.62 5.20
CA GLY A 48 -2.51 -2.75 6.16
C GLY A 48 -1.40 -3.73 5.80
N THR A 49 -1.21 -4.07 4.52
CA THR A 49 -0.02 -4.84 4.10
C THR A 49 0.62 -4.21 2.87
N ASN A 50 1.63 -3.38 3.11
CA ASN A 50 2.48 -2.87 2.05
C ASN A 50 3.67 -3.81 1.92
N THR A 51 3.87 -4.41 0.76
CA THR A 51 5.09 -5.16 0.48
C THR A 51 6.16 -4.21 -0.03
N VAL A 52 7.30 -4.19 0.65
CA VAL A 52 8.52 -3.55 0.15
C VAL A 52 9.54 -4.63 -0.20
N THR A 53 10.31 -4.40 -1.25
CA THR A 53 11.36 -5.31 -1.71
C THR A 53 12.72 -4.64 -1.51
N PHE A 54 13.56 -5.26 -0.70
CA PHE A 54 14.94 -4.84 -0.51
C PHE A 54 15.86 -5.66 -1.41
N ASN A 55 16.58 -4.97 -2.28
CA ASN A 55 17.60 -5.52 -3.15
C ASN A 55 18.96 -5.02 -2.70
N LEU A 56 19.89 -5.92 -2.51
CA LEU A 56 21.26 -5.62 -2.09
C LEU A 56 22.24 -6.29 -3.04
N SER A 57 23.27 -5.57 -3.41
CA SER A 57 24.49 -6.10 -3.99
C SER A 57 25.66 -5.65 -3.11
N THR A 58 26.35 -6.60 -2.49
CA THR A 58 27.55 -6.28 -1.72
C THR A 58 28.74 -6.09 -2.65
N ASP A 59 29.77 -5.46 -2.16
CA ASP A 59 31.09 -5.53 -2.77
C ASP A 59 31.80 -6.87 -2.39
N ARG A 60 33.12 -6.92 -2.49
CA ARG A 60 33.94 -8.08 -2.09
C ARG A 60 33.76 -8.44 -0.61
N TYR A 61 33.56 -7.46 0.26
CA TYR A 61 33.55 -7.62 1.71
C TYR A 61 32.13 -7.70 2.27
N GLY A 62 31.28 -8.56 1.71
CA GLY A 62 29.93 -8.78 2.18
C GLY A 62 29.82 -9.15 3.67
N ASP A 63 30.92 -9.67 4.27
CA ASP A 63 31.00 -9.99 5.70
C ASP A 63 31.03 -8.75 6.61
N GLU A 64 31.22 -7.57 6.05
CA GLU A 64 31.14 -6.29 6.74
C GLU A 64 29.75 -5.66 6.66
N THR A 65 28.90 -6.14 5.73
CA THR A 65 27.58 -5.56 5.43
C THR A 65 26.46 -6.21 6.22
N THR A 66 25.71 -5.39 6.93
CA THR A 66 24.43 -5.75 7.56
C THR A 66 23.36 -4.70 7.25
N TRP A 67 22.10 -5.07 7.40
CA TRP A 67 20.99 -4.12 7.25
C TRP A 67 19.82 -4.46 8.18
N LEU A 68 19.00 -3.47 8.44
CA LEU A 68 17.72 -3.65 9.13
C LEU A 68 16.66 -2.66 8.65
N ILE A 69 15.41 -3.05 8.77
CA ILE A 69 14.24 -2.18 8.70
C ILE A 69 13.65 -2.11 10.11
N ARG A 70 13.39 -0.88 10.60
CA ARG A 70 12.84 -0.67 11.95
C ARG A 70 11.74 0.38 11.98
N SER A 71 10.90 0.29 13.01
CA SER A 71 9.97 1.33 13.45
C SER A 71 10.36 1.78 14.85
N GLY A 72 10.89 2.99 14.96
CA GLY A 72 11.50 3.46 16.21
C GLY A 72 12.63 2.53 16.67
N ALA A 73 12.50 1.96 17.86
CA ALA A 73 13.48 1.02 18.43
C ALA A 73 13.24 -0.45 18.00
N THR A 74 12.12 -0.76 17.36
CA THR A 74 11.75 -2.15 17.04
C THR A 74 12.26 -2.53 15.64
N THR A 75 13.14 -3.55 15.59
CA THR A 75 13.57 -4.16 14.32
C THR A 75 12.47 -5.07 13.79
N ILE A 76 12.10 -4.87 12.53
CA ILE A 76 11.05 -5.63 11.84
C ILE A 76 11.67 -6.69 10.93
N ALA A 77 12.72 -6.33 10.22
CA ALA A 77 13.48 -7.23 9.36
C ALA A 77 14.96 -6.86 9.40
N SER A 78 15.83 -7.84 9.19
CA SER A 78 17.27 -7.62 9.13
C SER A 78 17.96 -8.71 8.33
N GLY A 79 19.18 -8.46 7.90
CA GLY A 79 19.99 -9.44 7.21
C GLY A 79 21.48 -9.11 7.27
N GLY A 80 22.29 -10.05 6.81
CA GLY A 80 23.74 -10.02 6.91
C GLY A 80 24.27 -10.60 8.24
N PRO A 81 25.60 -10.65 8.44
CA PRO A 81 26.58 -10.38 7.39
C PRO A 81 26.53 -11.44 6.27
N TYR A 82 27.08 -11.08 5.10
CA TYR A 82 27.10 -11.94 3.93
C TYR A 82 28.48 -12.58 3.74
N ALA A 83 28.61 -13.45 2.72
CA ALA A 83 29.89 -14.10 2.48
C ALA A 83 30.92 -13.13 1.86
N ARG A 84 32.15 -13.14 2.38
CA ARG A 84 33.29 -12.49 1.75
C ARG A 84 33.64 -13.20 0.44
N GLN A 85 34.00 -12.44 -0.58
CA GLN A 85 34.29 -12.92 -1.89
C GLN A 85 35.82 -12.92 -2.17
N ALA A 86 36.24 -13.75 -3.12
CA ALA A 86 37.67 -13.88 -3.44
C ALA A 86 38.25 -12.69 -4.23
N SER A 87 37.41 -11.99 -5.00
CA SER A 87 37.83 -10.90 -5.89
C SER A 87 36.92 -9.67 -5.71
N ASN A 88 37.40 -8.52 -6.18
CA ASN A 88 36.60 -7.29 -6.24
C ASN A 88 35.46 -7.46 -7.24
N GLY A 89 34.27 -7.00 -6.90
CA GLY A 89 33.09 -7.12 -7.75
C GLY A 89 31.82 -6.70 -7.04
N ALA A 90 30.70 -6.77 -7.76
CA ALA A 90 29.37 -6.58 -7.21
C ALA A 90 28.69 -7.95 -7.11
N TYR A 91 28.20 -8.29 -5.93
CA TYR A 91 27.65 -9.60 -5.60
C TYR A 91 26.20 -9.49 -5.15
N PRO A 92 25.24 -9.66 -6.09
CA PRO A 92 23.83 -9.57 -5.78
C PRO A 92 23.40 -10.63 -4.76
N GLN A 93 22.65 -10.20 -3.76
CA GLN A 93 22.01 -11.06 -2.78
C GLN A 93 20.56 -11.35 -3.19
N ALA A 94 19.99 -12.41 -2.61
CA ALA A 94 18.59 -12.72 -2.85
C ALA A 94 17.69 -11.55 -2.38
N PRO A 95 16.72 -11.11 -3.19
CA PRO A 95 15.77 -10.06 -2.78
C PRO A 95 14.99 -10.45 -1.54
N VAL A 96 14.77 -9.49 -0.64
CA VAL A 96 13.99 -9.70 0.58
C VAL A 96 12.70 -8.92 0.51
N ASN A 97 11.57 -9.62 0.60
CA ASN A 97 10.25 -9.02 0.66
C ASN A 97 9.80 -8.88 2.12
N VAL A 98 9.40 -7.69 2.50
CA VAL A 98 8.93 -7.37 3.86
C VAL A 98 7.54 -6.79 3.77
N CYS A 99 6.58 -7.39 4.52
CA CYS A 99 5.22 -6.87 4.64
C CYS A 99 5.16 -5.90 5.82
N LEU A 100 4.74 -4.66 5.56
CA LEU A 100 4.70 -3.59 6.54
C LEU A 100 3.26 -3.07 6.70
N PRO A 101 2.76 -2.89 7.92
CA PRO A 101 1.59 -2.05 8.17
C PRO A 101 1.80 -0.62 7.66
N ASP A 102 0.70 0.14 7.51
CA ASP A 102 0.79 1.57 7.25
C ASP A 102 1.60 2.26 8.33
N GLY A 103 2.53 3.11 7.93
CA GLY A 103 3.41 3.80 8.86
C GLY A 103 4.74 4.21 8.27
N CYS A 104 5.56 4.81 9.11
CA CYS A 104 6.90 5.27 8.76
C CYS A 104 7.96 4.40 9.42
N TYR A 105 9.02 4.15 8.68
CA TYR A 105 10.09 3.21 8.98
C TYR A 105 11.45 3.80 8.62
N GLU A 106 12.50 3.15 9.07
CA GLU A 106 13.86 3.44 8.65
C GLU A 106 14.51 2.16 8.10
N LEU A 107 15.11 2.28 6.93
CA LEU A 107 16.10 1.33 6.42
C LEU A 107 17.49 1.81 6.90
N VAL A 108 18.22 0.93 7.55
CA VAL A 108 19.61 1.16 7.97
C VAL A 108 20.47 0.11 7.29
N VAL A 109 21.46 0.55 6.54
CA VAL A 109 22.49 -0.31 5.95
C VAL A 109 23.81 0.05 6.62
N ASN A 110 24.48 -0.95 7.20
CA ASN A 110 25.72 -0.76 7.95
C ASN A 110 26.88 -1.47 7.25
N ASP A 111 28.02 -0.87 7.40
CA ASP A 111 29.32 -1.41 7.03
C ASP A 111 30.26 -1.30 8.25
N SER A 112 30.82 -2.45 8.66
CA SER A 112 31.68 -2.53 9.84
C SER A 112 33.09 -2.00 9.58
N TYR A 113 33.53 -1.97 8.32
CA TYR A 113 34.76 -1.30 7.90
C TYR A 113 34.37 -0.07 7.05
N PRO A 114 34.52 1.15 7.55
CA PRO A 114 33.75 2.33 7.13
C PRO A 114 34.08 2.85 5.73
N ASP A 115 33.96 2.03 4.70
CA ASP A 115 34.18 2.36 3.28
C ASP A 115 32.94 2.13 2.40
N GLY A 116 31.83 1.61 3.00
CA GLY A 116 30.54 1.40 2.37
C GLY A 116 30.54 0.23 1.41
N LEU A 117 29.57 0.20 0.47
CA LEU A 117 29.43 -0.87 -0.52
C LEU A 117 30.17 -0.55 -1.83
N CYS A 118 30.66 0.66 -2.01
CA CYS A 118 31.24 1.18 -3.25
C CYS A 118 32.36 2.19 -2.93
N CYS A 119 33.43 2.27 -3.69
CA CYS A 119 33.65 1.63 -4.98
C CYS A 119 35.06 0.99 -5.03
N ALA A 120 35.80 0.96 -3.91
CA ALA A 120 37.19 0.50 -3.87
C ALA A 120 37.32 -1.00 -4.14
N TYR A 121 36.37 -1.79 -3.66
CA TYR A 121 36.40 -3.25 -3.70
C TYR A 121 35.27 -3.86 -4.52
N GLY A 122 34.45 -3.03 -5.15
CA GLY A 122 33.35 -3.40 -5.99
C GLY A 122 32.30 -2.29 -6.09
N ASN A 123 31.34 -2.44 -6.98
CA ASN A 123 30.25 -1.49 -7.16
C ASN A 123 28.98 -2.04 -6.49
N GLY A 124 29.06 -2.29 -5.17
CA GLY A 124 27.91 -2.68 -4.39
C GLY A 124 26.89 -1.55 -4.30
N SER A 125 25.64 -1.91 -4.06
CA SER A 125 24.52 -0.97 -3.96
C SER A 125 23.31 -1.60 -3.28
N PHE A 126 22.38 -0.77 -2.82
CA PHE A 126 21.09 -1.22 -2.35
C PHE A 126 19.96 -0.38 -2.93
N ALA A 127 18.79 -0.99 -2.99
CA ALA A 127 17.53 -0.33 -3.33
C ALA A 127 16.38 -0.95 -2.54
N LEU A 128 15.51 -0.10 -2.03
CA LEU A 128 14.22 -0.47 -1.44
C LEU A 128 13.11 0.07 -2.32
N THR A 129 12.21 -0.79 -2.75
CA THR A 129 11.08 -0.41 -3.62
C THR A 129 9.76 -0.86 -3.01
N ASN A 130 8.69 -0.15 -3.32
CA ASN A 130 7.33 -0.59 -2.98
C ASN A 130 6.80 -1.62 -4.02
N SER A 131 5.58 -2.12 -3.80
CA SER A 131 4.93 -3.09 -4.67
C SER A 131 4.64 -2.58 -6.09
N GLN A 132 4.65 -1.25 -6.30
CA GLN A 132 4.50 -0.62 -7.61
C GLN A 132 5.86 -0.36 -8.30
N GLY A 133 6.97 -0.76 -7.67
CA GLY A 133 8.32 -0.54 -8.18
C GLY A 133 8.87 0.87 -7.95
N ALA A 134 8.15 1.73 -7.21
CA ALA A 134 8.66 3.05 -6.86
C ALA A 134 9.79 2.94 -5.82
N SER A 135 10.86 3.70 -6.03
CA SER A 135 12.01 3.71 -5.12
C SER A 135 11.67 4.44 -3.83
N LEU A 136 11.89 3.77 -2.70
CA LEU A 136 11.76 4.32 -1.35
C LEU A 136 13.11 4.74 -0.77
N ALA A 137 14.17 4.00 -1.11
CA ALA A 137 15.54 4.29 -0.71
C ALA A 137 16.52 3.64 -1.68
N SER A 138 17.70 4.21 -1.85
CA SER A 138 18.79 3.62 -2.60
C SER A 138 20.14 4.24 -2.20
N GLY A 139 21.21 3.50 -2.42
CA GLY A 139 22.56 3.97 -2.13
C GLY A 139 23.64 2.92 -2.40
N GLY A 140 24.85 3.25 -2.01
CA GLY A 140 26.04 2.37 -2.15
C GLY A 140 27.30 3.04 -1.60
N THR A 141 27.38 4.37 -1.70
CA THR A 141 28.51 5.15 -1.19
C THR A 141 28.12 5.79 0.14
N PHE A 142 28.73 5.29 1.21
CA PHE A 142 28.58 5.84 2.57
C PHE A 142 29.81 5.41 3.38
N THR A 143 29.91 5.79 4.62
CA THR A 143 30.98 5.32 5.52
C THR A 143 30.48 4.11 6.33
N SER A 144 30.20 4.26 7.60
CA SER A 144 29.83 3.14 8.47
C SER A 144 28.33 2.82 8.43
N SER A 145 27.48 3.75 8.01
CA SER A 145 26.02 3.55 8.00
C SER A 145 25.33 4.51 7.04
N SER A 146 24.27 4.01 6.42
CA SER A 146 23.36 4.78 5.59
C SER A 146 21.94 4.58 6.14
N VAL A 147 21.25 5.67 6.50
CA VAL A 147 19.93 5.65 7.13
C VAL A 147 18.92 6.37 6.24
N HIS A 148 17.83 5.72 5.91
CA HIS A 148 16.78 6.23 5.04
C HIS A 148 15.42 6.06 5.68
N ALA A 149 14.76 7.18 5.99
CA ALA A 149 13.37 7.18 6.42
C ALA A 149 12.45 7.02 5.21
N PHE A 150 11.43 6.19 5.34
CA PHE A 150 10.39 5.99 4.33
C PHE A 150 9.05 5.71 5.00
N CYS A 151 7.96 6.01 4.29
CA CYS A 151 6.61 5.68 4.76
C CYS A 151 5.92 4.82 3.72
N VAL A 152 5.05 3.95 4.18
CA VAL A 152 4.17 3.14 3.36
C VAL A 152 2.73 3.36 3.78
N GLU A 153 1.85 3.49 2.80
CA GLU A 153 0.42 3.68 3.00
C GLU A 153 -0.34 2.74 2.07
N SER A 154 -1.28 2.01 2.61
CA SER A 154 -2.21 1.22 1.79
C SER A 154 -3.20 2.19 1.13
N GLY A 155 -3.12 2.29 -0.18
CA GLY A 155 -4.18 2.97 -0.94
C GLY A 155 -5.48 2.20 -0.80
N VAL A 156 -6.48 2.77 -0.15
CA VAL A 156 -7.83 2.19 -0.08
C VAL A 156 -8.57 2.56 -1.35
N LEU A 157 -8.63 1.65 -2.31
CA LEU A 157 -9.53 1.78 -3.45
C LEU A 157 -10.91 1.26 -3.04
N LEU A 158 -11.77 2.14 -2.57
CA LEU A 158 -13.18 1.81 -2.36
C LEU A 158 -13.92 1.89 -3.71
N ASN A 159 -14.05 0.78 -4.41
CA ASN A 159 -14.97 0.65 -5.53
C ASN A 159 -16.34 0.21 -4.99
N ALA A 160 -17.07 1.12 -4.39
CA ALA A 160 -18.45 0.88 -4.00
C ALA A 160 -19.37 1.49 -5.07
N GLN A 161 -20.10 0.66 -5.79
CA GLN A 161 -21.23 1.10 -6.61
C GLN A 161 -22.51 0.89 -5.80
N VAL A 162 -23.21 1.95 -5.48
CA VAL A 162 -24.53 1.91 -4.85
C VAL A 162 -25.58 2.09 -5.94
N PHE A 163 -26.39 1.09 -6.16
CA PHE A 163 -27.54 1.18 -7.04
C PHE A 163 -28.79 1.50 -6.20
N LEU A 164 -29.44 2.58 -6.53
CA LEU A 164 -30.75 2.92 -5.96
C LEU A 164 -31.80 2.67 -7.03
N GLU A 165 -32.67 1.69 -6.81
CA GLU A 165 -33.84 1.48 -7.66
C GLU A 165 -34.96 2.40 -7.21
N GLY A 166 -35.40 3.27 -8.12
CA GLY A 166 -36.63 4.02 -7.94
C GLY A 166 -37.81 3.29 -8.58
N PRO A 167 -39.05 3.73 -8.36
CA PRO A 167 -40.26 3.09 -8.90
C PRO A 167 -40.35 3.08 -10.44
N TYR A 168 -39.39 3.65 -11.14
CA TYR A 168 -39.38 3.79 -12.61
C TYR A 168 -38.14 3.20 -13.30
N GLY A 169 -37.49 2.22 -12.68
CA GLY A 169 -36.39 1.50 -13.29
C GLY A 169 -35.00 2.00 -12.86
N ALA A 170 -34.12 1.03 -12.75
CA ALA A 170 -32.76 1.22 -12.34
C ALA A 170 -31.94 1.93 -13.42
N GLY A 171 -31.34 3.05 -13.06
CA GLY A 171 -30.16 3.56 -13.75
C GLY A 171 -28.96 3.41 -12.83
N PRO A 172 -27.81 2.98 -13.31
CA PRO A 172 -26.59 3.04 -12.52
C PRO A 172 -26.32 4.50 -12.20
N LEU A 173 -26.15 4.83 -10.92
CA LEU A 173 -25.51 6.07 -10.55
C LEU A 173 -24.05 5.92 -10.98
N MET A 174 -23.70 6.50 -12.11
CA MET A 174 -22.35 6.52 -12.61
C MET A 174 -21.50 7.36 -11.67
N SER A 175 -20.74 6.72 -10.79
CA SER A 175 -19.54 7.35 -10.27
C SER A 175 -18.51 7.26 -11.38
N ASP A 176 -18.11 8.39 -11.93
CA ASP A 176 -16.93 8.46 -12.77
C ASP A 176 -15.69 8.28 -11.88
N GLY A 177 -15.38 7.03 -11.54
CA GLY A 177 -14.22 6.56 -10.79
C GLY A 177 -13.45 7.64 -10.06
N LEU A 178 -13.28 7.47 -8.79
CA LEU A 178 -12.37 8.15 -7.86
C LEU A 178 -11.66 9.41 -8.40
N ARG A 179 -12.41 10.45 -8.65
CA ARG A 179 -11.88 11.80 -8.67
C ARG A 179 -12.41 12.49 -7.42
N THR A 180 -11.56 12.48 -6.40
CA THR A 180 -11.60 13.45 -5.29
C THR A 180 -12.98 14.08 -5.01
N GLY A 181 -13.86 13.33 -4.37
CA GLY A 181 -14.92 13.88 -3.53
C GLY A 181 -15.98 14.79 -4.12
N ASN A 182 -16.05 14.99 -5.42
CA ASN A 182 -17.10 15.82 -6.02
C ASN A 182 -18.18 14.94 -6.65
N TRP A 183 -19.25 14.74 -5.91
CA TRP A 183 -20.51 14.30 -6.45
C TRP A 183 -21.05 15.40 -7.33
N ILE A 184 -21.20 15.15 -8.64
CA ILE A 184 -21.97 16.04 -9.51
C ILE A 184 -23.42 15.57 -9.42
N PRO A 185 -24.33 16.35 -8.83
CA PRO A 185 -25.75 16.03 -8.91
C PRO A 185 -26.15 16.00 -10.37
N ASN A 186 -26.82 14.93 -10.79
CA ASN A 186 -27.46 14.93 -12.11
C ASN A 186 -28.52 16.04 -12.14
N THR A 187 -28.19 17.16 -12.78
CA THR A 187 -29.05 18.34 -12.87
C THR A 187 -29.93 18.34 -14.14
N GLU A 188 -30.00 17.24 -14.84
CA GLU A 188 -30.92 17.10 -15.96
C GLU A 188 -32.36 17.13 -15.44
N PRO A 189 -33.17 18.13 -15.81
CA PRO A 189 -34.58 18.14 -15.46
C PRO A 189 -35.28 16.99 -16.20
N TYR A 190 -35.86 16.08 -15.46
CA TYR A 190 -36.68 14.99 -16.00
C TYR A 190 -37.92 15.63 -16.66
N THR A 191 -37.91 15.77 -17.95
CA THR A 191 -39.08 16.08 -18.76
C THR A 191 -39.77 14.76 -19.13
N GLY A 192 -40.40 14.14 -18.15
CA GLY A 192 -41.31 13.04 -18.39
C GLY A 192 -42.70 13.58 -18.70
N LEU A 193 -43.21 13.24 -19.87
CA LEU A 193 -44.63 13.25 -20.17
C LEU A 193 -45.30 12.02 -19.56
#